data_3d1c8eb1f0977df8cf9b245402130287
#
_entry.id   3d1c8eb1f0977df8cf9b245402130287
#
_cell.length_a   1.000
_cell.length_b   1.000
_cell.length_c   1.000
_cell.angle_alpha   90.00
_cell.angle_beta   90.00
_cell.angle_gamma   90.00
#
_symmetry.space_group_name_H-M   'P 1'
#
loop_
_entity.id
_entity.type
_entity.pdbx_description
1 polymer ?
#
loop_
_entity_poly.entity_id
_entity_poly.type
_entity_poly.pdbx_seq_one_letter_code
_entity_poly.pdbx_strand_id
1 'polypeptide(L)'
;MPTIQDVLPPISIPRDFSSLPSYSPRNTVLIDTSDSDLIVLDHELKSADVIWLVYCDHESYDHVSLFWLPHFRSLGLNIPVILCKNKCDSISDANANAMMAPANSDDIDTKVEDEEFIPILMEFKEIDTCIKTSAKTQFDLNQAFYLCQRAITHPISPLFDAMIGELKPLAVMALKRIFLLSDLNQDSYLDDGEILGLQKKCFNKSIDVNELNFIKDMLSDISKHDQQYANRKLYVAGKGITKDGFLVLNKIYAERGRHETMWAILRTFHYTDSLCINDKILHPRLVVPDTSSVELSPKGYRFLVDIFLKFDTDNDGGLNNQELHRLFKCTPGLPESWISTNFPFSTVVNNKSCITLQGWLAQWSMTTFLNYSTTTAYLVYFGFQEDARLALQVTKPRKMRRRSGKLYRSIVNDRKVFNCFVIGKPCCGKSSLLEAFLGRSFSEEYSPTIKPRIAVNSLELKGGKQYYLILQELGEQEYAILENKDKLKECDVICLTYDSSDPESFSYLVSLLDKFAHLQDLPLVFVASKADLDKQQQRCHVQPDELADELFVNHPLHISSRWLSSLNELFIKITEAALDPGKNTPGLPEEAPTKDVDYRQTALILGSTVGFIALCSFTLMKLFKPSKFHK
;
A
#
# COMPACT_ATOMS: atom_id res chain seq x y z
N MET A 1 51.21 39.85 17.34
CA MET A 1 49.85 40.02 16.79
C MET A 1 49.17 38.66 16.93
N PRO A 2 47.98 38.57 17.47
CA PRO A 2 47.27 37.27 17.43
C PRO A 2 47.04 36.95 15.97
N THR A 3 47.40 35.74 15.55
CA THR A 3 47.05 35.16 14.26
C THR A 3 45.52 35.16 14.15
N ILE A 4 45.00 35.96 13.21
CA ILE A 4 43.59 35.91 12.87
C ILE A 4 43.38 34.47 12.35
N GLN A 5 42.51 33.74 12.99
CA GLN A 5 42.11 32.45 12.49
C GLN A 5 41.33 32.69 11.18
N ASP A 6 41.81 32.19 10.05
CA ASP A 6 41.17 32.39 8.74
C ASP A 6 39.80 31.68 8.64
N VAL A 7 39.59 30.65 9.48
CA VAL A 7 38.36 29.85 9.49
C VAL A 7 37.92 29.59 10.94
N LEU A 8 36.64 29.76 11.21
CA LEU A 8 36.05 29.43 12.51
C LEU A 8 35.76 27.91 12.62
N PRO A 9 35.83 27.34 13.84
CA PRO A 9 35.44 25.94 14.02
C PRO A 9 33.97 25.76 13.72
N PRO A 10 33.53 24.56 13.24
CA PRO A 10 32.14 24.28 12.95
C PRO A 10 31.22 24.60 14.14
N ILE A 11 30.14 25.32 13.90
CA ILE A 11 29.17 25.76 14.90
C ILE A 11 27.88 25.00 14.72
N SER A 12 27.46 24.25 15.76
CA SER A 12 26.16 23.60 15.82
C SER A 12 25.12 24.57 16.39
N ILE A 13 24.06 24.82 15.63
CA ILE A 13 22.98 25.69 16.06
C ILE A 13 21.92 24.84 16.77
N PRO A 14 21.58 25.18 18.05
CA PRO A 14 20.52 24.50 18.79
C PRO A 14 19.15 24.61 18.08
N ARG A 15 18.33 23.59 18.26
CA ARG A 15 16.96 23.49 17.66
C ARG A 15 16.07 24.67 18.00
N ASP A 16 16.21 25.22 19.19
CA ASP A 16 15.38 26.32 19.73
C ASP A 16 15.58 27.65 18.99
N PHE A 17 16.66 27.77 18.22
CA PHE A 17 16.94 28.96 17.39
C PHE A 17 16.48 28.80 15.92
N SER A 18 15.90 27.64 15.55
CA SER A 18 15.38 27.49 14.19
C SER A 18 14.06 28.23 14.05
N SER A 19 13.96 29.13 13.11
CA SER A 19 12.73 29.87 12.77
C SER A 19 11.69 29.03 12.03
N LEU A 20 11.98 27.75 11.77
CA LEU A 20 11.04 26.83 11.11
C LEU A 20 9.99 26.34 12.10
N PRO A 21 8.69 26.33 11.73
CA PRO A 21 7.68 25.66 12.51
C PRO A 21 8.07 24.18 12.68
N SER A 22 7.75 23.59 13.82
CA SER A 22 8.18 22.32 14.42
C SER A 22 8.05 21.02 13.57
N TYR A 23 8.02 21.10 12.25
CA TYR A 23 7.81 19.95 11.36
C TYR A 23 9.01 19.01 11.19
N SER A 24 10.21 19.46 11.48
CA SER A 24 11.39 18.58 11.49
C SER A 24 12.51 19.23 12.30
N PRO A 25 12.74 18.82 13.55
CA PRO A 25 13.85 19.33 14.34
C PRO A 25 15.16 18.71 13.80
N ARG A 26 15.79 19.38 12.83
CA ARG A 26 17.13 19.00 12.33
C ARG A 26 18.18 19.85 13.03
N ASN A 27 19.26 19.24 13.45
CA ASN A 27 20.43 19.99 13.91
C ASN A 27 21.08 20.63 12.68
N THR A 28 21.35 21.95 12.75
CA THR A 28 22.03 22.68 11.69
C THR A 28 23.47 22.93 12.12
N VAL A 29 24.43 22.63 11.26
CA VAL A 29 25.86 22.90 11.48
C VAL A 29 26.29 23.92 10.45
N LEU A 30 26.86 25.03 10.89
CA LEU A 30 27.51 26.03 10.04
C LEU A 30 29.01 25.72 9.99
N ILE A 31 29.52 25.63 8.77
CA ILE A 31 30.96 25.41 8.51
C ILE A 31 31.47 26.64 7.76
N ASP A 32 32.37 27.38 8.39
CA ASP A 32 33.09 28.46 7.77
C ASP A 32 34.21 27.90 6.90
N THR A 33 34.34 28.41 5.67
CA THR A 33 35.29 27.86 4.70
C THR A 33 36.22 28.95 4.17
N SER A 34 37.43 28.57 3.77
CA SER A 34 38.41 29.42 3.13
C SER A 34 38.77 28.91 1.74
N ASP A 35 39.07 29.80 0.84
CA ASP A 35 39.58 29.50 -0.51
C ASP A 35 41.11 29.25 -0.52
N SER A 36 41.78 29.36 0.63
CA SER A 36 43.22 29.15 0.76
C SER A 36 43.63 27.69 0.52
N ASP A 37 42.74 26.72 0.77
CA ASP A 37 42.95 25.29 0.52
C ASP A 37 41.76 24.71 -0.23
N LEU A 38 41.83 24.67 -1.55
CA LEU A 38 40.78 24.17 -2.43
C LEU A 38 40.47 22.68 -2.20
N ILE A 39 41.42 21.87 -1.73
CA ILE A 39 41.19 20.43 -1.51
C ILE A 39 40.27 20.23 -0.31
N VAL A 40 40.50 20.97 0.78
CA VAL A 40 39.65 20.93 1.97
C VAL A 40 38.28 21.50 1.64
N LEU A 41 38.23 22.62 0.91
CA LEU A 41 36.98 23.24 0.46
C LEU A 41 36.14 22.29 -0.40
N ASP A 42 36.73 21.61 -1.37
CA ASP A 42 36.05 20.65 -2.24
C ASP A 42 35.45 19.47 -1.45
N HIS A 43 36.13 19.04 -0.39
CA HIS A 43 35.63 17.99 0.50
C HIS A 43 34.40 18.48 1.29
N GLU A 44 34.47 19.68 1.87
CA GLU A 44 33.35 20.26 2.62
C GLU A 44 32.15 20.55 1.71
N LEU A 45 32.38 21.10 0.51
CA LEU A 45 31.33 21.33 -0.48
C LEU A 45 30.59 20.05 -0.91
N LYS A 46 31.30 18.92 -1.03
CA LYS A 46 30.69 17.62 -1.36
C LYS A 46 29.86 17.02 -0.21
N SER A 47 30.14 17.45 1.03
CA SER A 47 29.40 17.00 2.22
C SER A 47 28.26 17.96 2.62
N ALA A 48 28.21 19.15 2.04
CA ALA A 48 27.24 20.18 2.37
C ALA A 48 25.84 19.84 1.82
N ASP A 49 24.80 20.23 2.57
CA ASP A 49 23.39 20.16 2.11
C ASP A 49 22.95 21.45 1.41
N VAL A 50 23.55 22.61 1.75
CA VAL A 50 23.28 23.93 1.15
C VAL A 50 24.55 24.77 1.19
N ILE A 51 24.73 25.63 0.18
CA ILE A 51 25.81 26.60 0.13
C ILE A 51 25.25 28.00 0.44
N TRP A 52 25.76 28.64 1.45
CA TRP A 52 25.49 30.04 1.75
C TRP A 52 26.64 30.89 1.20
N LEU A 53 26.47 31.36 -0.05
CA LEU A 53 27.51 32.11 -0.78
C LEU A 53 27.38 33.62 -0.48
N VAL A 54 28.40 34.19 0.14
CA VAL A 54 28.36 35.58 0.62
C VAL A 54 29.32 36.46 -0.18
N TYR A 55 28.81 37.60 -0.63
CA TYR A 55 29.60 38.65 -1.29
C TYR A 55 29.30 40.03 -0.70
N CYS A 56 30.13 41.04 -0.91
CA CYS A 56 29.95 42.35 -0.30
C CYS A 56 30.13 43.56 -1.26
N ASP A 57 30.85 43.40 -2.37
CA ASP A 57 31.18 44.44 -3.32
C ASP A 57 31.10 43.92 -4.76
N HIS A 58 31.35 44.80 -5.76
CA HIS A 58 31.23 44.42 -7.16
C HIS A 58 32.28 43.39 -7.59
N GLU A 59 33.49 43.45 -7.05
CA GLU A 59 34.56 42.50 -7.37
C GLU A 59 34.22 41.11 -6.87
N SER A 60 33.74 40.98 -5.63
CA SER A 60 33.26 39.71 -5.08
C SER A 60 32.00 39.21 -5.78
N TYR A 61 31.12 40.08 -6.29
CA TYR A 61 29.99 39.70 -7.11
C TYR A 61 30.40 39.11 -8.47
N ASP A 62 31.35 39.73 -9.14
CA ASP A 62 31.88 39.20 -10.42
C ASP A 62 32.53 37.83 -10.20
N HIS A 63 33.19 37.64 -9.06
CA HIS A 63 33.80 36.37 -8.67
C HIS A 63 32.78 35.25 -8.44
N VAL A 64 31.53 35.56 -8.04
CA VAL A 64 30.42 34.59 -7.92
C VAL A 64 30.15 33.93 -9.26
N SER A 65 29.97 34.74 -10.31
CA SER A 65 29.58 34.26 -11.66
C SER A 65 30.76 33.67 -12.44
N LEU A 66 31.96 34.23 -12.26
CA LEU A 66 33.15 33.86 -13.04
C LEU A 66 33.90 32.66 -12.43
N PHE A 67 33.83 32.45 -11.12
CA PHE A 67 34.61 31.43 -10.43
C PHE A 67 33.73 30.46 -9.66
N TRP A 68 32.94 30.92 -8.68
CA TRP A 68 32.29 30.05 -7.73
C TRP A 68 31.22 29.12 -8.35
N LEU A 69 30.30 29.67 -9.11
CA LEU A 69 29.22 28.87 -9.72
C LEU A 69 29.75 27.91 -10.78
N PRO A 70 30.68 28.29 -11.67
CA PRO A 70 31.37 27.32 -12.55
C PRO A 70 32.15 26.25 -11.79
N HIS A 71 32.80 26.60 -10.66
CA HIS A 71 33.52 25.66 -9.84
C HIS A 71 32.57 24.60 -9.23
N PHE A 72 31.44 25.03 -8.67
CA PHE A 72 30.43 24.10 -8.14
C PHE A 72 29.90 23.14 -9.23
N ARG A 73 29.68 23.62 -10.43
CA ARG A 73 29.30 22.79 -11.59
C ARG A 73 30.42 21.81 -11.96
N SER A 74 31.68 22.21 -11.92
CA SER A 74 32.82 21.33 -12.23
C SER A 74 32.96 20.19 -11.23
N LEU A 75 32.58 20.39 -9.98
CA LEU A 75 32.53 19.37 -8.92
C LEU A 75 31.31 18.47 -9.02
N GLY A 76 30.36 18.77 -9.94
CA GLY A 76 29.12 18.01 -10.09
C GLY A 76 28.14 18.19 -8.92
N LEU A 77 28.21 19.33 -8.22
CA LEU A 77 27.32 19.62 -7.09
C LEU A 77 25.93 19.97 -7.59
N ASN A 78 24.91 19.34 -6.99
CA ASN A 78 23.51 19.63 -7.26
C ASN A 78 22.79 19.98 -5.94
N ILE A 79 23.33 20.97 -5.23
CA ILE A 79 22.81 21.46 -3.96
C ILE A 79 22.40 22.92 -4.11
N PRO A 80 21.37 23.39 -3.37
CA PRO A 80 20.90 24.76 -3.48
C PRO A 80 21.96 25.75 -2.99
N VAL A 81 22.06 26.90 -3.67
CA VAL A 81 22.92 28.01 -3.31
C VAL A 81 22.05 29.19 -2.89
N ILE A 82 22.26 29.73 -1.69
CA ILE A 82 21.67 30.98 -1.22
C ILE A 82 22.70 32.09 -1.40
N LEU A 83 22.43 33.03 -2.30
CA LEU A 83 23.32 34.14 -2.57
C LEU A 83 23.02 35.30 -1.63
N CYS A 84 24.01 35.76 -0.87
CA CYS A 84 23.84 36.74 0.17
C CYS A 84 24.76 37.96 -0.07
N LYS A 85 24.17 39.14 -0.29
CA LYS A 85 24.90 40.42 -0.30
C LYS A 85 25.02 40.93 1.14
N ASN A 86 26.21 40.87 1.71
CA ASN A 86 26.47 41.36 3.06
C ASN A 86 27.01 42.80 3.08
N LYS A 87 27.14 43.39 4.26
CA LYS A 87 27.59 44.78 4.49
C LYS A 87 26.70 45.84 3.87
N CYS A 88 25.39 45.62 3.82
CA CYS A 88 24.44 46.60 3.26
C CYS A 88 24.37 47.92 4.08
N ASP A 89 24.94 47.94 5.30
CA ASP A 89 25.08 49.13 6.14
C ASP A 89 26.20 50.09 5.67
N SER A 90 27.12 49.65 4.81
CA SER A 90 28.22 50.48 4.29
C SER A 90 27.83 51.29 3.04
N ILE A 91 26.68 51.05 2.46
CA ILE A 91 26.12 51.89 1.38
C ILE A 91 25.52 53.10 2.04
N SER A 92 26.36 54.13 2.22
CA SER A 92 25.91 55.47 2.57
C SER A 92 25.02 55.92 1.45
N ASP A 93 23.67 56.05 1.69
CA ASP A 93 22.99 57.07 0.97
C ASP A 93 21.50 57.20 1.29
N ALA A 94 20.96 58.28 0.90
CA ALA A 94 19.66 58.92 1.06
C ALA A 94 18.39 58.01 1.03
N ASN A 95 18.49 56.72 0.72
CA ASN A 95 17.40 55.75 0.74
C ASN A 95 17.37 54.86 2.02
N ALA A 96 18.37 54.98 2.90
CA ALA A 96 18.42 54.18 4.15
C ALA A 96 17.27 54.50 5.11
N ASN A 97 16.68 55.67 5.04
CA ASN A 97 15.53 56.06 5.87
C ASN A 97 14.20 55.43 5.41
N ALA A 98 14.13 54.94 4.19
CA ALA A 98 12.95 54.22 3.68
C ALA A 98 12.98 52.72 4.05
N MET A 99 14.17 52.16 4.35
CA MET A 99 14.35 50.76 4.71
C MET A 99 14.20 50.46 6.20
N MET A 100 14.12 51.47 7.07
CA MET A 100 13.95 51.32 8.53
C MET A 100 12.50 51.34 9.00
N ALA A 101 11.51 51.33 8.13
CA ALA A 101 10.13 51.10 8.53
C ALA A 101 9.97 49.63 8.98
N PRO A 102 9.37 49.37 10.17
CA PRO A 102 9.12 48.00 10.60
C PRO A 102 8.20 47.36 9.56
N ALA A 103 8.73 46.38 8.82
CA ALA A 103 7.94 45.59 7.89
C ALA A 103 6.87 44.86 8.71
N ASN A 104 5.60 45.15 8.41
CA ASN A 104 4.52 44.32 8.88
C ASN A 104 4.76 42.86 8.40
N SER A 105 4.55 41.91 9.27
CA SER A 105 4.90 40.49 9.11
C SER A 105 4.23 39.77 7.93
N ASP A 106 3.42 40.46 7.13
CA ASP A 106 2.66 39.88 6.02
C ASP A 106 3.27 40.13 4.62
N ASP A 107 4.32 40.97 4.51
CA ASP A 107 4.98 41.32 3.25
C ASP A 107 6.35 40.62 3.05
N ILE A 108 6.41 39.31 3.31
CA ILE A 108 7.62 38.52 3.00
C ILE A 108 7.82 38.34 1.49
N ASP A 109 6.77 38.54 0.70
CA ASP A 109 6.73 38.26 -0.74
C ASP A 109 7.35 39.35 -1.64
N THR A 110 7.63 40.58 -1.13
CA THR A 110 8.02 41.71 -1.97
C THR A 110 9.53 41.96 -2.07
N LYS A 111 10.37 41.18 -1.35
CA LYS A 111 11.82 41.42 -1.32
C LYS A 111 12.64 40.66 -2.37
N VAL A 112 12.03 39.84 -3.22
CA VAL A 112 12.75 39.01 -4.20
C VAL A 112 13.02 39.74 -5.54
N GLU A 113 12.37 40.84 -5.79
CA GLU A 113 12.48 41.58 -7.07
C GLU A 113 13.46 42.76 -7.00
N ASP A 114 14.63 42.58 -6.40
CA ASP A 114 15.70 43.54 -6.60
C ASP A 114 16.29 43.30 -8.00
N GLU A 115 16.17 44.29 -8.86
CA GLU A 115 16.67 44.26 -10.25
C GLU A 115 18.14 43.84 -10.38
N GLU A 116 18.91 43.98 -9.29
CA GLU A 116 20.33 43.57 -9.19
C GLU A 116 20.50 42.05 -9.28
N PHE A 117 19.55 41.25 -8.75
CA PHE A 117 19.67 39.77 -8.71
C PHE A 117 19.06 39.07 -9.91
N ILE A 118 18.20 39.73 -10.67
CA ILE A 118 17.50 39.12 -11.81
C ILE A 118 18.46 38.48 -12.82
N PRO A 119 19.57 39.14 -13.26
CA PRO A 119 20.47 38.57 -14.25
C PRO A 119 21.11 37.24 -13.78
N ILE A 120 21.60 37.20 -12.56
CA ILE A 120 22.29 36.00 -12.02
C ILE A 120 21.32 34.86 -11.74
N LEU A 121 20.10 35.15 -11.31
CA LEU A 121 19.04 34.13 -11.11
C LEU A 121 18.59 33.53 -12.45
N MET A 122 18.59 34.29 -13.53
CA MET A 122 18.25 33.80 -14.86
C MET A 122 19.36 32.89 -15.44
N GLU A 123 20.62 33.17 -15.15
CA GLU A 123 21.76 32.46 -15.70
C GLU A 123 22.11 31.18 -14.91
N PHE A 124 21.95 31.21 -13.58
CA PHE A 124 22.37 30.13 -12.68
C PHE A 124 21.20 29.52 -11.91
N LYS A 125 20.77 28.37 -12.38
CA LYS A 125 19.60 27.62 -11.80
C LYS A 125 19.84 27.03 -10.42
N GLU A 126 21.09 26.87 -10.02
CA GLU A 126 21.51 26.40 -8.70
C GLU A 126 21.27 27.42 -7.59
N ILE A 127 21.12 28.72 -7.93
CA ILE A 127 20.75 29.76 -6.97
C ILE A 127 19.25 29.64 -6.66
N ASP A 128 18.94 29.23 -5.43
CA ASP A 128 17.55 29.11 -4.96
C ASP A 128 16.94 30.47 -4.63
N THR A 129 17.69 31.33 -3.95
CA THR A 129 17.22 32.63 -3.49
C THR A 129 18.40 33.60 -3.27
N CYS A 130 18.13 34.89 -3.41
CA CYS A 130 19.07 35.96 -3.07
C CYS A 130 18.55 36.79 -1.89
N ILE A 131 19.46 37.30 -1.05
CA ILE A 131 19.10 38.14 0.11
C ILE A 131 20.17 39.17 0.40
N LYS A 132 19.75 40.34 0.92
CA LYS A 132 20.64 41.43 1.40
C LYS A 132 20.71 41.37 2.93
N THR A 133 21.92 41.42 3.49
CA THR A 133 22.13 41.34 4.93
C THR A 133 23.17 42.35 5.42
N SER A 134 23.17 42.57 6.74
CA SER A 134 24.28 43.25 7.41
C SER A 134 24.61 42.51 8.70
N ALA A 135 25.77 41.87 8.76
CA ALA A 135 26.26 41.22 9.94
C ALA A 135 26.52 42.20 11.10
N LYS A 136 26.87 43.45 10.79
CA LYS A 136 27.13 44.50 11.79
C LYS A 136 25.85 44.98 12.49
N THR A 137 24.78 45.16 11.75
CA THR A 137 23.50 45.63 12.28
C THR A 137 22.53 44.50 12.59
N GLN A 138 22.91 43.25 12.29
CA GLN A 138 22.08 42.03 12.38
C GLN A 138 20.83 42.08 11.47
N PHE A 139 20.89 42.92 10.42
CA PHE A 139 19.79 43.06 9.48
C PHE A 139 19.62 41.77 8.65
N ASP A 140 18.43 41.20 8.62
CA ASP A 140 18.01 40.03 7.85
C ASP A 140 18.88 38.76 7.98
N LEU A 141 19.74 38.64 9.01
CA LEU A 141 20.54 37.44 9.23
C LEU A 141 19.67 36.21 9.56
N ASN A 142 18.65 36.39 10.40
CA ASN A 142 17.70 35.31 10.73
C ASN A 142 16.95 34.85 9.48
N GLN A 143 16.61 35.78 8.60
CA GLN A 143 15.94 35.46 7.32
C GLN A 143 16.88 34.70 6.38
N ALA A 144 18.15 35.09 6.27
CA ALA A 144 19.13 34.35 5.47
C ALA A 144 19.30 32.91 5.98
N PHE A 145 19.40 32.75 7.29
CA PHE A 145 19.48 31.44 7.93
C PHE A 145 18.21 30.60 7.66
N TYR A 146 17.04 31.21 7.79
CA TYR A 146 15.76 30.58 7.45
C TYR A 146 15.72 30.12 5.99
N LEU A 147 16.19 30.94 5.03
CA LEU A 147 16.24 30.60 3.62
C LEU A 147 17.15 29.39 3.35
N CYS A 148 18.31 29.31 4.02
CA CYS A 148 19.19 28.12 3.94
C CYS A 148 18.47 26.85 4.42
N GLN A 149 17.79 26.90 5.56
CA GLN A 149 17.03 25.77 6.06
C GLN A 149 15.85 25.41 5.17
N ARG A 150 15.16 26.40 4.62
CA ARG A 150 14.02 26.24 3.71
C ARG A 150 14.43 25.55 2.42
N ALA A 151 15.55 25.94 1.83
CA ALA A 151 16.06 25.35 0.58
C ALA A 151 16.28 23.84 0.70
N ILE A 152 16.66 23.36 1.90
CA ILE A 152 16.84 21.93 2.15
C ILE A 152 15.51 21.26 2.51
N THR A 153 14.72 21.87 3.39
CA THR A 153 13.51 21.25 3.93
C THR A 153 12.33 21.33 2.97
N HIS A 154 12.29 22.37 2.11
CA HIS A 154 11.21 22.63 1.17
C HIS A 154 11.76 23.02 -0.20
N PRO A 155 12.49 22.12 -0.89
CA PRO A 155 13.13 22.43 -2.16
C PRO A 155 12.11 22.79 -3.25
N ILE A 156 12.36 23.85 -4.00
CA ILE A 156 11.50 24.25 -5.13
C ILE A 156 11.83 23.45 -6.38
N SER A 157 13.10 23.12 -6.57
CA SER A 157 13.59 22.50 -7.80
C SER A 157 12.79 21.27 -8.28
N PRO A 158 12.30 20.35 -7.43
CA PRO A 158 11.45 19.24 -7.89
C PRO A 158 10.05 19.68 -8.33
N LEU A 159 9.54 20.80 -7.81
CA LEU A 159 8.14 21.22 -7.96
C LEU A 159 7.93 22.10 -9.19
N PHE A 160 8.81 23.06 -9.39
CA PHE A 160 8.59 24.19 -10.29
C PHE A 160 9.84 24.49 -11.12
N ASP A 161 9.64 24.91 -12.37
CA ASP A 161 10.68 25.43 -13.25
C ASP A 161 10.53 26.94 -13.38
N ALA A 162 11.39 27.67 -12.67
CA ALA A 162 11.36 29.14 -12.65
C ALA A 162 11.64 29.78 -14.02
N MET A 163 12.35 29.09 -14.92
CA MET A 163 12.66 29.59 -16.26
C MET A 163 11.46 29.58 -17.19
N ILE A 164 10.64 28.52 -17.08
CA ILE A 164 9.45 28.30 -17.91
C ILE A 164 8.20 28.87 -17.22
N GLY A 165 8.27 29.05 -15.89
CA GLY A 165 7.13 29.46 -15.08
C GLY A 165 6.06 28.37 -14.96
N GLU A 166 6.44 27.09 -14.96
CA GLU A 166 5.49 25.96 -14.95
C GLU A 166 5.85 24.90 -13.89
N LEU A 167 4.81 24.24 -13.38
CA LEU A 167 5.00 23.07 -12.51
C LEU A 167 5.63 21.91 -13.27
N LYS A 168 6.62 21.25 -12.68
CA LYS A 168 7.27 20.08 -13.28
C LYS A 168 6.31 18.89 -13.40
N PRO A 169 6.50 18.00 -14.40
CA PRO A 169 5.57 16.91 -14.67
C PRO A 169 5.29 16.00 -13.46
N LEU A 170 6.29 15.67 -12.65
CA LEU A 170 6.11 14.84 -11.45
C LEU A 170 5.27 15.55 -10.38
N ALA A 171 5.45 16.86 -10.19
CA ALA A 171 4.63 17.66 -9.29
C ALA A 171 3.17 17.70 -9.77
N VAL A 172 2.96 17.89 -11.07
CA VAL A 172 1.62 17.86 -11.69
C VAL A 172 0.96 16.49 -11.48
N MET A 173 1.69 15.39 -11.64
CA MET A 173 1.17 14.05 -11.41
C MET A 173 0.78 13.83 -9.94
N ALA A 174 1.63 14.25 -9.00
CA ALA A 174 1.37 14.16 -7.58
C ALA A 174 0.13 14.98 -7.17
N LEU A 175 0.04 16.23 -7.63
CA LEU A 175 -1.09 17.11 -7.36
C LEU A 175 -2.39 16.61 -8.00
N LYS A 176 -2.35 16.05 -9.22
CA LYS A 176 -3.53 15.41 -9.84
C LYS A 176 -4.04 14.24 -9.02
N ARG A 177 -3.15 13.42 -8.47
CA ARG A 177 -3.55 12.32 -7.58
C ARG A 177 -4.18 12.88 -6.29
N ILE A 178 -3.60 13.90 -5.69
CA ILE A 178 -4.14 14.54 -4.48
C ILE A 178 -5.53 15.11 -4.75
N PHE A 179 -5.74 15.77 -5.89
CA PHE A 179 -7.05 16.23 -6.33
C PHE A 179 -8.07 15.07 -6.38
N LEU A 180 -7.73 13.96 -7.06
CA LEU A 180 -8.61 12.78 -7.17
C LEU A 180 -8.95 12.15 -5.82
N LEU A 181 -8.01 12.14 -4.87
CA LEU A 181 -8.26 11.63 -3.52
C LEU A 181 -9.10 12.58 -2.66
N SER A 182 -9.07 13.88 -2.97
CA SER A 182 -9.80 14.91 -2.24
C SER A 182 -11.23 15.12 -2.78
N ASP A 183 -11.46 14.80 -4.04
CA ASP A 183 -12.78 14.75 -4.69
C ASP A 183 -13.55 13.53 -4.16
N LEU A 184 -14.35 13.73 -3.11
CA LEU A 184 -15.05 12.65 -2.41
C LEU A 184 -16.33 12.21 -3.13
N ASN A 185 -17.03 13.14 -3.78
CA ASN A 185 -18.26 12.87 -4.51
C ASN A 185 -18.03 12.50 -5.98
N GLN A 186 -16.78 12.62 -6.47
CA GLN A 186 -16.32 12.27 -7.83
C GLN A 186 -16.98 13.06 -8.98
N ASP A 187 -17.43 14.25 -8.70
CA ASP A 187 -18.00 15.14 -9.71
C ASP A 187 -16.93 15.89 -10.55
N SER A 188 -15.63 15.64 -10.26
CA SER A 188 -14.45 16.26 -10.88
C SER A 188 -14.26 17.74 -10.50
N TYR A 189 -14.84 18.17 -9.40
CA TYR A 189 -14.65 19.46 -8.78
C TYR A 189 -14.24 19.27 -7.33
N LEU A 190 -13.65 20.27 -6.70
CA LEU A 190 -13.51 20.33 -5.26
C LEU A 190 -14.50 21.36 -4.75
N ASP A 191 -15.53 20.91 -4.06
CA ASP A 191 -16.48 21.78 -3.39
C ASP A 191 -15.90 22.41 -2.11
N ASP A 192 -16.64 23.29 -1.49
CA ASP A 192 -16.19 24.01 -0.28
C ASP A 192 -15.88 23.05 0.89
N GLY A 193 -16.68 22.01 1.05
CA GLY A 193 -16.49 21.01 2.11
C GLY A 193 -15.23 20.19 1.90
N GLU A 194 -14.94 19.82 0.66
CA GLU A 194 -13.75 19.06 0.26
C GLU A 194 -12.47 19.88 0.38
N ILE A 195 -12.52 21.15 -0.02
CA ILE A 195 -11.39 22.09 0.16
C ILE A 195 -11.10 22.29 1.64
N LEU A 196 -12.11 22.55 2.46
CA LEU A 196 -11.95 22.70 3.91
C LEU A 196 -11.43 21.41 4.55
N GLY A 197 -11.90 20.24 4.09
CA GLY A 197 -11.40 18.92 4.50
C GLY A 197 -9.93 18.72 4.17
N LEU A 198 -9.51 19.08 2.94
CA LEU A 198 -8.12 19.02 2.50
C LEU A 198 -7.24 19.96 3.34
N GLN A 199 -7.68 21.19 3.58
CA GLN A 199 -6.96 22.19 4.37
C GLN A 199 -6.80 21.73 5.82
N LYS A 200 -7.88 21.25 6.45
CA LYS A 200 -7.82 20.71 7.81
C LYS A 200 -6.84 19.53 7.91
N LYS A 201 -6.82 18.67 6.89
CA LYS A 201 -5.92 17.52 6.83
C LYS A 201 -4.46 17.93 6.69
N CYS A 202 -4.16 18.94 5.85
CA CYS A 202 -2.79 19.35 5.55
C CYS A 202 -2.19 20.31 6.58
N PHE A 203 -2.99 21.21 7.15
CA PHE A 203 -2.49 22.31 7.97
C PHE A 203 -3.04 22.31 9.42
N ASN A 204 -3.92 21.37 9.74
CA ASN A 204 -4.60 21.30 11.04
C ASN A 204 -5.38 22.59 11.40
N LYS A 205 -5.63 23.43 10.41
CA LYS A 205 -6.40 24.69 10.50
C LYS A 205 -7.47 24.66 9.42
N SER A 206 -8.62 25.25 9.69
CA SER A 206 -9.62 25.56 8.66
C SER A 206 -9.38 26.95 8.11
N ILE A 207 -9.44 27.10 6.81
CA ILE A 207 -9.45 28.42 6.14
C ILE A 207 -10.72 29.16 6.56
N ASP A 208 -10.61 30.49 6.73
CA ASP A 208 -11.78 31.34 6.90
C ASP A 208 -12.59 31.42 5.58
N VAL A 209 -13.91 31.60 5.72
CA VAL A 209 -14.82 31.72 4.57
C VAL A 209 -14.39 32.85 3.62
N ASN A 210 -13.83 33.93 4.17
CA ASN A 210 -13.34 35.06 3.40
C ASN A 210 -12.12 34.68 2.54
N GLU A 211 -11.17 33.92 3.08
CA GLU A 211 -10.01 33.41 2.34
C GLU A 211 -10.43 32.45 1.23
N LEU A 212 -11.40 31.57 1.50
CA LEU A 212 -11.93 30.67 0.49
C LEU A 212 -12.59 31.43 -0.66
N ASN A 213 -13.38 32.46 -0.35
CA ASN A 213 -14.00 33.32 -1.36
C ASN A 213 -12.95 34.08 -2.17
N PHE A 214 -11.89 34.60 -1.51
CA PHE A 214 -10.78 35.24 -2.20
C PHE A 214 -10.09 34.30 -3.22
N ILE A 215 -9.86 33.03 -2.86
CA ILE A 215 -9.29 32.03 -3.78
C ILE A 215 -10.21 31.81 -4.99
N LYS A 216 -11.52 31.72 -4.77
CA LYS A 216 -12.50 31.54 -5.86
C LYS A 216 -12.54 32.73 -6.81
N ASP A 217 -12.55 33.94 -6.26
CA ASP A 217 -12.55 35.17 -7.04
C ASP A 217 -11.26 35.31 -7.85
N MET A 218 -10.12 35.03 -7.23
CA MET A 218 -8.80 35.02 -7.89
C MET A 218 -8.77 34.03 -9.07
N LEU A 219 -9.23 32.80 -8.89
CA LEU A 219 -9.28 31.79 -9.97
C LEU A 219 -10.26 32.20 -11.08
N SER A 220 -11.38 32.84 -10.72
CA SER A 220 -12.34 33.36 -11.70
C SER A 220 -11.76 34.49 -12.53
N ASP A 221 -10.98 35.38 -11.90
CA ASP A 221 -10.36 36.51 -12.59
C ASP A 221 -9.21 36.08 -13.49
N ILE A 222 -8.37 35.15 -13.06
CA ILE A 222 -7.33 34.56 -13.93
C ILE A 222 -7.98 33.90 -15.14
N SER A 223 -9.06 33.16 -14.98
CA SER A 223 -9.79 32.55 -16.10
C SER A 223 -10.35 33.56 -17.12
N LYS A 224 -10.59 34.83 -16.71
CA LYS A 224 -11.14 35.88 -17.57
C LYS A 224 -10.03 36.72 -18.25
N HIS A 225 -8.94 36.97 -17.54
CA HIS A 225 -7.94 37.97 -17.95
C HIS A 225 -6.66 37.37 -18.53
N ASP A 226 -6.33 36.12 -18.21
CA ASP A 226 -5.14 35.44 -18.70
C ASP A 226 -5.42 34.67 -19.99
N GLN A 227 -4.78 35.06 -21.11
CA GLN A 227 -4.93 34.39 -22.40
C GLN A 227 -4.55 32.89 -22.36
N GLN A 228 -3.64 32.50 -21.47
CA GLN A 228 -3.20 31.13 -21.30
C GLN A 228 -4.35 30.24 -20.78
N TYR A 229 -5.26 30.80 -19.97
CA TYR A 229 -6.36 30.08 -19.34
C TYR A 229 -7.75 30.50 -19.86
N ALA A 230 -7.85 31.37 -20.85
CA ALA A 230 -9.11 31.95 -21.38
C ALA A 230 -10.15 30.90 -21.83
N ASN A 231 -9.69 29.68 -22.20
CA ASN A 231 -10.55 28.56 -22.60
C ASN A 231 -10.71 27.49 -21.50
N ARG A 232 -10.18 27.69 -20.31
CA ARG A 232 -10.22 26.74 -19.20
C ARG A 232 -11.05 27.30 -18.05
N LYS A 233 -12.05 26.55 -17.62
CA LYS A 233 -12.79 26.89 -16.41
C LYS A 233 -11.99 26.43 -15.19
N LEU A 234 -11.36 27.37 -14.47
CA LEU A 234 -10.60 27.05 -13.27
C LEU A 234 -11.50 26.89 -12.04
N TYR A 235 -12.59 27.63 -11.99
CA TYR A 235 -13.64 27.56 -10.97
C TYR A 235 -15.02 27.58 -11.63
N VAL A 236 -15.97 26.84 -11.10
CA VAL A 236 -17.37 26.81 -11.54
C VAL A 236 -18.28 27.12 -10.35
N ALA A 237 -19.00 28.24 -10.45
CA ALA A 237 -19.95 28.64 -9.39
C ALA A 237 -20.97 27.53 -9.11
N GLY A 238 -21.16 27.21 -7.81
CA GLY A 238 -22.09 26.17 -7.36
C GLY A 238 -21.55 24.73 -7.50
N LYS A 239 -20.36 24.53 -8.10
CA LYS A 239 -19.72 23.21 -8.17
C LYS A 239 -18.39 23.16 -7.42
N GLY A 240 -17.49 24.11 -7.65
CA GLY A 240 -16.21 24.15 -6.97
C GLY A 240 -15.01 24.40 -7.88
N ILE A 241 -13.80 24.12 -7.39
CA ILE A 241 -12.52 24.29 -8.09
C ILE A 241 -12.30 23.06 -8.99
N THR A 242 -11.98 23.32 -10.25
CA THR A 242 -11.63 22.26 -11.20
C THR A 242 -10.22 21.71 -10.94
N LYS A 243 -9.89 20.56 -11.53
CA LYS A 243 -8.53 20.01 -11.50
C LYS A 243 -7.49 21.01 -12.02
N ASP A 244 -7.80 21.72 -13.10
CA ASP A 244 -6.89 22.73 -13.66
C ASP A 244 -6.80 23.95 -12.72
N GLY A 245 -7.91 24.34 -12.07
CA GLY A 245 -7.90 25.38 -11.04
C GLY A 245 -7.03 25.03 -9.84
N PHE A 246 -7.08 23.78 -9.39
CA PHE A 246 -6.23 23.28 -8.30
C PHE A 246 -4.73 23.29 -8.68
N LEU A 247 -4.39 22.96 -9.93
CA LEU A 247 -3.02 23.02 -10.41
C LEU A 247 -2.52 24.48 -10.52
N VAL A 248 -3.36 25.40 -11.04
CA VAL A 248 -3.03 26.83 -11.14
C VAL A 248 -2.84 27.43 -9.74
N LEU A 249 -3.68 27.08 -8.77
CA LEU A 249 -3.52 27.53 -7.38
C LEU A 249 -2.15 27.12 -6.81
N ASN A 250 -1.73 25.87 -7.03
CA ASN A 250 -0.43 25.38 -6.58
C ASN A 250 0.73 26.03 -7.37
N LYS A 251 0.54 26.31 -8.67
CA LYS A 251 1.50 27.09 -9.46
C LYS A 251 1.72 28.48 -8.86
N ILE A 252 0.66 29.18 -8.50
CA ILE A 252 0.73 30.49 -7.85
C ILE A 252 1.46 30.41 -6.50
N TYR A 253 1.24 29.34 -5.72
CA TYR A 253 2.02 29.14 -4.48
C TYR A 253 3.51 28.97 -4.77
N ALA A 254 3.90 28.26 -5.83
CA ALA A 254 5.29 28.13 -6.24
C ALA A 254 5.89 29.48 -6.70
N GLU A 255 5.19 30.21 -7.56
CA GLU A 255 5.61 31.54 -8.07
C GLU A 255 5.80 32.57 -6.95
N ARG A 256 4.94 32.52 -5.93
CA ARG A 256 5.01 33.41 -4.76
C ARG A 256 5.96 32.92 -3.65
N GLY A 257 6.79 31.93 -3.92
CA GLY A 257 7.74 31.43 -2.94
C GLY A 257 7.13 30.63 -1.77
N ARG A 258 5.82 30.29 -1.81
CA ARG A 258 5.14 29.53 -0.75
C ARG A 258 5.32 28.02 -0.88
N HIS A 259 6.57 27.59 -0.97
CA HIS A 259 6.91 26.17 -1.18
C HIS A 259 6.49 25.29 0.00
N GLU A 260 6.49 25.84 1.22
CA GLU A 260 6.06 25.15 2.42
C GLU A 260 4.61 24.65 2.31
N THR A 261 3.72 25.46 1.72
CA THR A 261 2.32 25.10 1.50
C THR A 261 2.22 23.89 0.59
N MET A 262 2.94 23.88 -0.52
CA MET A 262 2.94 22.76 -1.46
C MET A 262 3.51 21.49 -0.83
N TRP A 263 4.64 21.62 -0.11
CA TRP A 263 5.25 20.49 0.58
C TRP A 263 4.39 19.97 1.73
N ALA A 264 3.69 20.83 2.46
CA ALA A 264 2.73 20.40 3.48
C ALA A 264 1.63 19.53 2.86
N ILE A 265 1.09 19.94 1.70
CA ILE A 265 0.11 19.15 0.95
C ILE A 265 0.73 17.82 0.51
N LEU A 266 1.87 17.83 -0.19
CA LEU A 266 2.51 16.64 -0.73
C LEU A 266 2.89 15.64 0.37
N ARG A 267 3.49 16.10 1.48
CA ARG A 267 3.92 15.24 2.60
C ARG A 267 2.76 14.64 3.36
N THR A 268 1.62 15.33 3.45
CA THR A 268 0.38 14.78 4.02
C THR A 268 -0.11 13.56 3.23
N PHE A 269 0.18 13.50 1.93
CA PHE A 269 -0.10 12.35 1.08
C PHE A 269 1.13 11.46 0.86
N HIS A 270 2.12 11.54 1.77
CA HIS A 270 3.28 10.68 1.86
C HIS A 270 4.31 10.80 0.73
N TYR A 271 4.33 11.91 0.00
CA TYR A 271 5.36 12.17 -1.00
C TYR A 271 6.69 12.56 -0.35
N THR A 272 7.78 12.03 -0.88
CA THR A 272 9.15 12.39 -0.54
C THR A 272 9.64 13.56 -1.39
N ASP A 273 10.83 14.07 -1.10
CA ASP A 273 11.43 15.17 -1.86
C ASP A 273 11.71 14.81 -3.34
N SER A 274 11.78 13.51 -3.68
CA SER A 274 11.83 13.02 -5.07
C SER A 274 10.46 12.92 -5.76
N LEU A 275 9.39 13.36 -5.11
CA LEU A 275 8.00 13.28 -5.57
C LEU A 275 7.50 11.83 -5.82
N CYS A 276 8.16 10.86 -5.21
CA CYS A 276 7.68 9.50 -5.09
C CYS A 276 7.00 9.30 -3.73
N ILE A 277 6.04 8.40 -3.64
CA ILE A 277 5.47 8.04 -2.33
C ILE A 277 6.55 7.28 -1.55
N ASN A 278 6.61 7.52 -0.24
CA ASN A 278 7.61 6.91 0.63
C ASN A 278 7.51 5.37 0.61
N ASP A 279 8.58 4.70 0.19
CA ASP A 279 8.64 3.24 0.05
C ASP A 279 8.34 2.49 1.36
N LYS A 280 8.75 3.04 2.51
CA LYS A 280 8.43 2.45 3.83
C LYS A 280 6.94 2.45 4.16
N ILE A 281 6.16 3.33 3.51
CA ILE A 281 4.71 3.41 3.65
C ILE A 281 4.03 2.51 2.63
N LEU A 282 4.54 2.46 1.39
CA LEU A 282 4.05 1.54 0.36
C LEU A 282 4.28 0.08 0.75
N HIS A 283 5.46 -0.23 1.25
CA HIS A 283 5.90 -1.60 1.57
C HIS A 283 6.34 -1.71 3.04
N PRO A 284 5.39 -1.55 3.99
CA PRO A 284 5.71 -1.67 5.40
C PRO A 284 6.16 -3.09 5.74
N ARG A 285 7.21 -3.21 6.54
CA ARG A 285 7.70 -4.52 6.99
C ARG A 285 6.65 -5.19 7.88
N LEU A 286 6.22 -6.37 7.48
CA LEU A 286 5.32 -7.22 8.24
C LEU A 286 6.08 -8.50 8.64
N VAL A 287 6.02 -8.85 9.91
CA VAL A 287 6.61 -10.11 10.40
C VAL A 287 5.57 -11.21 10.20
N VAL A 288 5.82 -12.08 9.23
CA VAL A 288 4.94 -13.22 8.93
C VAL A 288 5.66 -14.50 9.37
N PRO A 289 5.18 -15.19 10.40
CA PRO A 289 5.74 -16.47 10.83
C PRO A 289 5.60 -17.54 9.73
N ASP A 290 6.50 -18.51 9.73
CA ASP A 290 6.38 -19.67 8.83
C ASP A 290 5.03 -20.36 9.02
N THR A 291 4.43 -20.81 7.94
CA THR A 291 3.09 -21.46 7.90
C THR A 291 1.90 -20.55 8.24
N SER A 292 2.11 -19.24 8.46
CA SER A 292 1.05 -18.24 8.53
C SER A 292 0.71 -17.70 7.14
N SER A 293 -0.49 -17.17 6.98
CA SER A 293 -0.90 -16.39 5.81
C SER A 293 -1.18 -14.95 6.18
N VAL A 294 -1.12 -14.07 5.20
CA VAL A 294 -1.58 -12.69 5.34
C VAL A 294 -2.91 -12.55 4.62
N GLU A 295 -3.87 -12.00 5.28
CA GLU A 295 -5.23 -11.79 4.77
C GLU A 295 -5.69 -10.36 5.03
N LEU A 296 -6.77 -9.93 4.39
CA LEU A 296 -7.39 -8.64 4.68
C LEU A 296 -8.03 -8.65 6.07
N SER A 297 -7.81 -7.60 6.84
CA SER A 297 -8.50 -7.36 8.10
C SER A 297 -9.92 -6.79 7.84
N PRO A 298 -10.81 -6.77 8.85
CA PRO A 298 -12.11 -6.10 8.71
C PRO A 298 -12.01 -4.64 8.27
N LYS A 299 -10.95 -3.93 8.65
CA LYS A 299 -10.68 -2.54 8.19
C LYS A 299 -10.33 -2.52 6.70
N GLY A 300 -9.48 -3.45 6.24
CA GLY A 300 -9.13 -3.57 4.84
C GLY A 300 -10.35 -3.88 3.96
N TYR A 301 -11.17 -4.85 4.38
CA TYR A 301 -12.43 -5.14 3.66
C TYR A 301 -13.36 -3.93 3.60
N ARG A 302 -13.57 -3.23 4.72
CA ARG A 302 -14.43 -2.05 4.76
C ARG A 302 -13.93 -0.98 3.79
N PHE A 303 -12.66 -0.66 3.83
CA PHE A 303 -12.06 0.32 2.92
C PHE A 303 -12.25 -0.07 1.44
N LEU A 304 -12.05 -1.34 1.08
CA LEU A 304 -12.25 -1.82 -0.29
C LEU A 304 -13.72 -1.79 -0.73
N VAL A 305 -14.65 -2.01 0.20
CA VAL A 305 -16.10 -1.83 -0.04
C VAL A 305 -16.41 -0.35 -0.28
N ASP A 306 -15.88 0.54 0.57
CA ASP A 306 -16.10 1.98 0.43
C ASP A 306 -15.56 2.50 -0.91
N ILE A 307 -14.37 2.02 -1.33
CA ILE A 307 -13.81 2.31 -2.65
C ILE A 307 -14.70 1.79 -3.77
N PHE A 308 -15.17 0.55 -3.69
CA PHE A 308 -16.08 -0.02 -4.69
C PHE A 308 -17.34 0.83 -4.85
N LEU A 309 -18.05 1.10 -3.75
CA LEU A 309 -19.27 1.91 -3.75
C LEU A 309 -19.05 3.35 -4.22
N LYS A 310 -17.88 3.90 -3.94
CA LYS A 310 -17.50 5.23 -4.39
C LYS A 310 -17.36 5.30 -5.92
N PHE A 311 -16.86 4.23 -6.56
CA PHE A 311 -16.58 4.20 -7.99
C PHE A 311 -17.67 3.55 -8.84
N ASP A 312 -18.61 2.81 -8.26
CA ASP A 312 -19.86 2.35 -8.89
C ASP A 312 -20.82 3.56 -9.03
N THR A 313 -20.58 4.37 -10.07
CA THR A 313 -21.27 5.67 -10.24
C THR A 313 -22.67 5.52 -10.77
N ASP A 314 -22.97 4.45 -11.51
CA ASP A 314 -24.32 4.16 -12.03
C ASP A 314 -25.14 3.27 -11.07
N ASN A 315 -24.54 2.83 -9.95
CA ASN A 315 -25.15 1.98 -8.93
C ASN A 315 -25.74 0.68 -9.48
N ASP A 316 -25.13 0.10 -10.51
CA ASP A 316 -25.57 -1.17 -11.08
C ASP A 316 -25.03 -2.40 -10.32
N GLY A 317 -24.22 -2.17 -9.28
CA GLY A 317 -23.62 -3.20 -8.43
C GLY A 317 -22.38 -3.84 -9.05
N GLY A 318 -21.78 -3.22 -10.07
CA GLY A 318 -20.58 -3.71 -10.71
C GLY A 318 -19.68 -2.59 -11.24
N LEU A 319 -18.37 -2.77 -11.20
CA LEU A 319 -17.43 -1.82 -11.78
C LEU A 319 -17.21 -2.14 -13.26
N ASN A 320 -17.62 -1.23 -14.14
CA ASN A 320 -17.36 -1.31 -15.57
C ASN A 320 -15.93 -0.82 -15.91
N ASN A 321 -15.49 -1.00 -17.16
CA ASN A 321 -14.13 -0.63 -17.59
C ASN A 321 -13.82 0.86 -17.42
N GLN A 322 -14.80 1.76 -17.54
CA GLN A 322 -14.59 3.20 -17.38
C GLN A 322 -14.40 3.55 -15.90
N GLU A 323 -15.19 2.96 -15.03
CA GLU A 323 -15.10 3.13 -13.58
C GLU A 323 -13.79 2.56 -13.02
N LEU A 324 -13.41 1.37 -13.47
CA LEU A 324 -12.08 0.80 -13.17
C LEU A 324 -10.95 1.71 -13.63
N HIS A 325 -11.03 2.24 -14.86
CA HIS A 325 -10.01 3.16 -15.34
C HIS A 325 -9.94 4.44 -14.50
N ARG A 326 -11.08 4.97 -14.03
CA ARG A 326 -11.11 6.13 -13.11
C ARG A 326 -10.47 5.77 -11.77
N LEU A 327 -10.83 4.60 -11.21
CA LEU A 327 -10.31 4.12 -9.92
C LEU A 327 -8.78 3.98 -9.95
N PHE A 328 -8.24 3.38 -11.02
CA PHE A 328 -6.79 3.16 -11.13
C PHE A 328 -5.99 4.38 -11.62
N LYS A 329 -6.63 5.52 -11.92
CA LYS A 329 -5.92 6.78 -12.27
C LYS A 329 -5.02 7.31 -11.15
N CYS A 330 -5.33 7.01 -9.88
CA CYS A 330 -4.52 7.42 -8.74
C CYS A 330 -3.36 6.46 -8.43
N THR A 331 -3.19 5.39 -9.22
CA THR A 331 -2.20 4.34 -9.07
C THR A 331 -1.28 4.26 -10.30
N PRO A 332 -0.18 3.49 -10.27
CA PRO A 332 0.64 3.23 -11.44
C PRO A 332 -0.05 2.45 -12.57
N GLY A 333 -1.26 1.95 -12.33
CA GLY A 333 -2.04 1.09 -13.22
C GLY A 333 -2.56 -0.14 -12.49
N LEU A 334 -3.03 -1.14 -13.23
CA LEU A 334 -3.44 -2.42 -12.65
C LEU A 334 -2.21 -3.15 -12.06
N PRO A 335 -2.37 -3.90 -10.95
CA PRO A 335 -1.29 -4.76 -10.45
C PRO A 335 -0.78 -5.71 -11.54
N GLU A 336 0.54 -5.87 -11.64
CA GLU A 336 1.15 -6.74 -12.65
C GLU A 336 0.66 -8.20 -12.53
N SER A 337 0.44 -8.66 -11.29
CA SER A 337 -0.18 -9.97 -11.03
C SER A 337 -1.59 -10.11 -11.60
N TRP A 338 -2.37 -9.03 -11.66
CA TRP A 338 -3.71 -9.04 -12.24
C TRP A 338 -3.66 -9.14 -13.77
N ILE A 339 -2.72 -8.44 -14.38
CA ILE A 339 -2.49 -8.51 -15.84
C ILE A 339 -2.08 -9.94 -16.23
N SER A 340 -1.17 -10.55 -15.46
CA SER A 340 -0.70 -11.91 -15.73
C SER A 340 -1.76 -12.99 -15.52
N THR A 341 -2.72 -12.76 -14.62
CA THR A 341 -3.85 -13.67 -14.34
C THR A 341 -5.09 -13.40 -15.18
N ASN A 342 -4.98 -12.55 -16.18
CA ASN A 342 -6.07 -12.21 -17.10
C ASN A 342 -7.31 -11.59 -16.40
N PHE A 343 -7.08 -10.69 -15.44
CA PHE A 343 -8.16 -9.92 -14.82
C PHE A 343 -8.93 -9.09 -15.90
N PRO A 344 -10.27 -9.01 -15.85
CA PRO A 344 -11.16 -9.44 -14.78
C PRO A 344 -11.64 -10.90 -14.85
N PHE A 345 -11.13 -11.69 -15.80
CA PHE A 345 -11.56 -13.07 -16.01
C PHE A 345 -11.09 -14.05 -14.94
N SER A 346 -10.26 -13.64 -14.00
CA SER A 346 -9.87 -14.41 -12.81
C SER A 346 -10.89 -14.35 -11.67
N THR A 347 -11.93 -13.52 -11.76
CA THR A 347 -12.89 -13.31 -10.68
C THR A 347 -14.34 -13.22 -11.20
N VAL A 348 -15.29 -13.01 -10.29
CA VAL A 348 -16.72 -12.99 -10.61
C VAL A 348 -17.12 -11.67 -11.26
N VAL A 349 -17.71 -11.75 -12.43
CA VAL A 349 -18.29 -10.65 -13.17
C VAL A 349 -19.79 -10.85 -13.39
N ASN A 350 -20.54 -9.78 -13.58
CA ASN A 350 -21.95 -9.85 -13.95
C ASN A 350 -22.13 -10.13 -15.46
N ASN A 351 -23.38 -10.25 -15.90
CA ASN A 351 -23.72 -10.51 -17.31
C ASN A 351 -23.26 -9.41 -18.29
N LYS A 352 -22.94 -8.21 -17.77
CA LYS A 352 -22.38 -7.09 -18.55
C LYS A 352 -20.84 -7.07 -18.53
N SER A 353 -20.19 -8.10 -17.98
CA SER A 353 -18.74 -8.16 -17.74
C SER A 353 -18.20 -7.09 -16.78
N CYS A 354 -19.05 -6.49 -15.95
CA CYS A 354 -18.64 -5.62 -14.87
C CYS A 354 -18.24 -6.46 -13.64
N ILE A 355 -17.23 -6.01 -12.89
CA ILE A 355 -16.73 -6.72 -11.71
C ILE A 355 -17.72 -6.49 -10.58
N THR A 356 -18.29 -7.56 -10.03
CA THR A 356 -19.18 -7.48 -8.88
C THR A 356 -18.42 -7.15 -7.60
N LEU A 357 -19.11 -6.64 -6.56
CA LEU A 357 -18.50 -6.45 -5.25
C LEU A 357 -17.88 -7.74 -4.69
N GLN A 358 -18.55 -8.89 -4.89
CA GLN A 358 -18.01 -10.21 -4.53
C GLN A 358 -16.71 -10.49 -5.27
N GLY A 359 -16.66 -10.27 -6.58
CA GLY A 359 -15.46 -10.46 -7.40
C GLY A 359 -14.33 -9.51 -7.00
N TRP A 360 -14.64 -8.26 -6.70
CA TRP A 360 -13.69 -7.26 -6.25
C TRP A 360 -13.01 -7.66 -4.93
N LEU A 361 -13.79 -8.07 -3.93
CA LEU A 361 -13.26 -8.50 -2.63
C LEU A 361 -12.51 -9.83 -2.73
N ALA A 362 -12.97 -10.76 -3.58
CA ALA A 362 -12.27 -12.01 -3.83
C ALA A 362 -10.91 -11.78 -4.48
N GLN A 363 -10.84 -10.91 -5.49
CA GLN A 363 -9.60 -10.55 -6.18
C GLN A 363 -8.57 -9.93 -5.23
N TRP A 364 -8.98 -8.99 -4.37
CA TRP A 364 -8.08 -8.40 -3.37
C TRP A 364 -7.70 -9.38 -2.27
N SER A 365 -8.60 -10.29 -1.86
CA SER A 365 -8.28 -11.35 -0.90
C SER A 365 -7.20 -12.29 -1.45
N MET A 366 -7.31 -12.70 -2.72
CA MET A 366 -6.30 -13.48 -3.42
C MET A 366 -4.97 -12.72 -3.52
N THR A 367 -5.03 -11.44 -3.94
CA THR A 367 -3.82 -10.61 -4.08
C THR A 367 -3.09 -10.48 -2.75
N THR A 368 -3.83 -10.24 -1.67
CA THR A 368 -3.25 -10.15 -0.31
C THR A 368 -2.61 -11.45 0.13
N PHE A 369 -3.27 -12.57 -0.15
CA PHE A 369 -2.77 -13.89 0.21
C PHE A 369 -1.49 -14.26 -0.54
N LEU A 370 -1.44 -14.01 -1.84
CA LEU A 370 -0.28 -14.33 -2.69
C LEU A 370 0.85 -13.32 -2.55
N ASN A 371 0.53 -12.03 -2.42
CA ASN A 371 1.51 -10.94 -2.27
C ASN A 371 0.90 -9.74 -1.54
N TYR A 372 0.99 -9.74 -0.22
CA TYR A 372 0.46 -8.64 0.60
C TYR A 372 1.13 -7.29 0.33
N SER A 373 2.40 -7.29 -0.14
CA SER A 373 3.12 -6.05 -0.45
C SER A 373 2.45 -5.27 -1.60
N THR A 374 1.92 -5.96 -2.60
CA THR A 374 1.11 -5.34 -3.65
C THR A 374 -0.15 -4.71 -3.04
N THR A 375 -0.85 -5.42 -2.16
CA THR A 375 -2.06 -4.90 -1.52
C THR A 375 -1.78 -3.66 -0.69
N THR A 376 -0.72 -3.65 0.15
CA THR A 376 -0.37 -2.47 0.96
C THR A 376 -0.08 -1.25 0.08
N ALA A 377 0.69 -1.41 -0.99
CA ALA A 377 0.99 -0.34 -1.92
C ALA A 377 -0.28 0.26 -2.55
N TYR A 378 -1.18 -0.60 -3.03
CA TYR A 378 -2.42 -0.14 -3.66
C TYR A 378 -3.40 0.49 -2.66
N LEU A 379 -3.50 0.00 -1.43
CA LEU A 379 -4.27 0.67 -0.38
C LEU A 379 -3.78 2.10 -0.14
N VAL A 380 -2.46 2.30 -0.10
CA VAL A 380 -1.87 3.64 0.03
C VAL A 380 -2.15 4.48 -1.21
N TYR A 381 -2.05 3.92 -2.41
CA TYR A 381 -2.39 4.65 -3.65
C TYR A 381 -3.87 5.08 -3.67
N PHE A 382 -4.78 4.26 -3.17
CA PHE A 382 -6.20 4.58 -3.05
C PHE A 382 -6.51 5.56 -1.91
N GLY A 383 -5.53 5.93 -1.10
CA GLY A 383 -5.67 6.92 -0.05
C GLY A 383 -6.06 6.34 1.32
N PHE A 384 -5.74 5.09 1.61
CA PHE A 384 -5.86 4.56 2.96
C PHE A 384 -5.02 5.41 3.92
N GLN A 385 -5.66 6.03 4.92
CA GLN A 385 -5.05 7.09 5.74
C GLN A 385 -4.27 6.57 6.94
N GLU A 386 -4.63 5.39 7.42
CA GLU A 386 -3.96 4.75 8.53
C GLU A 386 -2.73 3.96 8.06
N ASP A 387 -1.97 3.39 8.99
CA ASP A 387 -0.91 2.44 8.65
C ASP A 387 -1.50 1.26 7.86
N ALA A 388 -0.98 1.02 6.65
CA ALA A 388 -1.48 -0.03 5.76
C ALA A 388 -1.44 -1.43 6.40
N ARG A 389 -0.59 -1.65 7.42
CA ARG A 389 -0.57 -2.89 8.21
C ARG A 389 -1.88 -3.15 8.95
N LEU A 390 -2.64 -2.11 9.32
CA LEU A 390 -3.94 -2.26 9.99
C LEU A 390 -5.03 -2.80 9.06
N ALA A 391 -4.84 -2.66 7.75
CA ALA A 391 -5.73 -3.26 6.76
C ALA A 391 -5.46 -4.76 6.54
N LEU A 392 -4.39 -5.28 7.13
CA LEU A 392 -3.96 -6.68 7.02
C LEU A 392 -4.10 -7.39 8.36
N GLN A 393 -4.20 -8.71 8.27
CA GLN A 393 -4.24 -9.63 9.40
C GLN A 393 -3.29 -10.80 9.12
N VAL A 394 -2.34 -11.03 10.02
CA VAL A 394 -1.50 -12.24 9.98
C VAL A 394 -2.19 -13.33 10.74
N THR A 395 -2.44 -14.47 10.08
CA THR A 395 -3.08 -15.63 10.71
C THR A 395 -2.11 -16.36 11.63
N LYS A 396 -2.64 -17.15 12.56
CA LYS A 396 -1.81 -17.99 13.42
C LYS A 396 -1.07 -19.06 12.61
N PRO A 397 0.19 -19.38 12.97
CA PRO A 397 0.93 -20.44 12.31
C PRO A 397 0.19 -21.78 12.40
N ARG A 398 0.11 -22.51 11.30
CA ARG A 398 -0.43 -23.87 11.30
C ARG A 398 0.49 -24.79 12.08
N LYS A 399 -0.05 -25.40 13.14
CA LYS A 399 0.68 -26.42 13.90
C LYS A 399 0.64 -27.74 13.15
N MET A 400 1.77 -28.43 13.13
CA MET A 400 1.81 -29.83 12.69
C MET A 400 1.39 -30.72 13.86
N ARG A 401 0.47 -31.63 13.60
CA ARG A 401 0.04 -32.67 14.52
C ARG A 401 0.50 -34.02 14.01
N ARG A 402 0.59 -35.02 14.91
CA ARG A 402 0.94 -36.37 14.57
C ARG A 402 -0.23 -37.30 14.93
N ARG A 403 -0.63 -38.17 13.97
CA ARG A 403 -1.64 -39.20 14.16
C ARG A 403 -1.18 -40.45 13.41
N SER A 404 -1.24 -41.61 14.04
CA SER A 404 -0.78 -42.89 13.47
C SER A 404 0.62 -42.85 12.85
N GLY A 405 1.54 -42.08 13.47
CA GLY A 405 2.91 -41.93 12.98
C GLY A 405 3.12 -40.83 11.89
N LYS A 406 2.08 -40.39 11.22
CA LYS A 406 2.12 -39.38 10.15
C LYS A 406 1.91 -37.95 10.67
N LEU A 407 2.65 -37.00 10.14
CA LEU A 407 2.47 -35.58 10.41
C LEU A 407 1.43 -34.99 9.45
N TYR A 408 0.54 -34.15 9.97
CA TYR A 408 -0.44 -33.43 9.18
C TYR A 408 -0.68 -32.02 9.72
N ARG A 409 -1.22 -31.13 8.88
CA ARG A 409 -1.54 -29.75 9.23
C ARG A 409 -2.80 -29.73 10.13
N SER A 410 -2.75 -28.96 11.24
CA SER A 410 -3.91 -28.82 12.13
C SER A 410 -4.99 -27.91 11.55
N ILE A 411 -6.21 -28.02 12.09
CA ILE A 411 -7.33 -27.11 11.81
C ILE A 411 -6.93 -25.67 12.11
N VAL A 412 -7.33 -24.74 11.27
CA VAL A 412 -7.10 -23.30 11.42
C VAL A 412 -8.43 -22.57 11.40
N ASN A 413 -8.79 -21.96 12.51
CA ASN A 413 -10.09 -21.29 12.68
C ASN A 413 -10.08 -19.81 12.30
N ASP A 414 -8.91 -19.19 12.13
CA ASP A 414 -8.72 -17.77 11.87
C ASP A 414 -8.39 -17.44 10.41
N ARG A 415 -8.22 -18.46 9.57
CA ARG A 415 -8.04 -18.29 8.12
C ARG A 415 -9.37 -18.25 7.38
N LYS A 416 -9.42 -17.39 6.37
CA LYS A 416 -10.57 -17.25 5.48
C LYS A 416 -10.23 -17.45 4.00
N VAL A 417 -8.94 -17.45 3.64
CA VAL A 417 -8.46 -17.61 2.27
C VAL A 417 -7.71 -18.93 2.14
N PHE A 418 -8.09 -19.73 1.14
CA PHE A 418 -7.49 -21.05 0.89
C PHE A 418 -7.10 -21.17 -0.58
N ASN A 419 -5.98 -21.83 -0.82
CA ASN A 419 -5.41 -22.05 -2.15
C ASN A 419 -5.47 -23.53 -2.52
N CYS A 420 -6.10 -23.86 -3.64
CA CYS A 420 -6.29 -25.19 -4.17
C CYS A 420 -5.61 -25.33 -5.53
N PHE A 421 -4.74 -26.35 -5.67
CA PHE A 421 -4.21 -26.72 -6.98
C PHE A 421 -5.12 -27.76 -7.64
N VAL A 422 -5.53 -27.48 -8.86
CA VAL A 422 -6.37 -28.37 -9.68
C VAL A 422 -5.48 -29.10 -10.69
N ILE A 423 -5.33 -30.39 -10.50
CA ILE A 423 -4.39 -31.25 -11.19
C ILE A 423 -5.14 -32.35 -11.93
N GLY A 424 -4.64 -32.75 -13.11
CA GLY A 424 -5.22 -33.85 -13.87
C GLY A 424 -4.76 -33.86 -15.33
N LYS A 425 -5.06 -34.96 -16.03
CA LYS A 425 -4.74 -35.16 -17.45
C LYS A 425 -5.26 -33.98 -18.32
N PRO A 426 -4.61 -33.60 -19.40
CA PRO A 426 -5.19 -32.71 -20.39
C PRO A 426 -6.61 -33.17 -20.80
N CYS A 427 -7.51 -32.23 -21.06
CA CYS A 427 -8.92 -32.45 -21.44
C CYS A 427 -9.80 -33.05 -20.36
N CYS A 428 -9.37 -33.27 -19.11
CA CYS A 428 -10.22 -33.81 -18.05
C CYS A 428 -11.20 -32.78 -17.45
N GLY A 429 -11.26 -31.54 -17.94
CA GLY A 429 -12.25 -30.55 -17.52
C GLY A 429 -11.79 -29.57 -16.43
N LYS A 430 -10.50 -29.44 -16.15
CA LYS A 430 -9.95 -28.47 -15.17
C LYS A 430 -10.38 -27.04 -15.46
N SER A 431 -10.17 -26.57 -16.69
CA SER A 431 -10.52 -25.20 -17.10
C SER A 431 -12.02 -24.96 -17.02
N SER A 432 -12.84 -25.95 -17.42
CA SER A 432 -14.31 -25.86 -17.29
C SER A 432 -14.75 -25.78 -15.82
N LEU A 433 -14.01 -26.42 -14.91
CA LEU A 433 -14.25 -26.32 -13.48
C LEU A 433 -13.98 -24.91 -12.95
N LEU A 434 -12.87 -24.28 -13.37
CA LEU A 434 -12.55 -22.90 -13.02
C LEU A 434 -13.60 -21.91 -13.56
N GLU A 435 -14.03 -22.08 -14.82
CA GLU A 435 -15.07 -21.22 -15.41
C GLU A 435 -16.41 -21.36 -14.68
N ALA A 436 -16.80 -22.60 -14.33
CA ALA A 436 -18.01 -22.86 -13.57
C ALA A 436 -17.95 -22.30 -12.15
N PHE A 437 -16.75 -22.30 -11.51
CA PHE A 437 -16.53 -21.66 -10.22
C PHE A 437 -16.77 -20.15 -10.23
N LEU A 438 -16.53 -19.52 -11.36
CA LEU A 438 -16.80 -18.09 -11.59
C LEU A 438 -18.24 -17.82 -12.06
N GLY A 439 -19.10 -18.86 -12.12
CA GLY A 439 -20.50 -18.74 -12.53
C GLY A 439 -20.69 -18.60 -14.04
N ARG A 440 -19.68 -18.95 -14.86
CA ARG A 440 -19.77 -18.87 -16.32
C ARG A 440 -20.44 -20.10 -16.91
N SER A 441 -21.07 -19.92 -18.05
CA SER A 441 -21.69 -21.01 -18.81
C SER A 441 -20.63 -21.95 -19.38
N PHE A 442 -20.98 -23.25 -19.43
CA PHE A 442 -20.13 -24.27 -20.03
C PHE A 442 -19.94 -24.00 -21.54
N SER A 443 -18.70 -24.12 -22.02
CA SER A 443 -18.35 -24.11 -23.44
C SER A 443 -17.77 -25.47 -23.84
N GLU A 444 -18.13 -25.96 -25.03
CA GLU A 444 -17.58 -27.17 -25.61
C GLU A 444 -16.22 -26.94 -26.30
N GLU A 445 -15.85 -25.67 -26.53
CA GLU A 445 -14.60 -25.34 -27.18
C GLU A 445 -13.41 -25.66 -26.26
N TYR A 446 -12.52 -26.50 -26.75
CA TYR A 446 -11.28 -26.82 -26.05
C TYR A 446 -10.15 -25.86 -26.45
N SER A 447 -9.54 -25.24 -25.45
CA SER A 447 -8.31 -24.46 -25.60
C SER A 447 -7.26 -24.99 -24.62
N PRO A 448 -6.07 -25.40 -25.07
CA PRO A 448 -5.03 -25.90 -24.18
C PRO A 448 -4.55 -24.79 -23.22
N THR A 449 -4.38 -25.16 -21.96
CA THR A 449 -3.89 -24.23 -20.91
C THR A 449 -2.38 -24.27 -20.84
N ILE A 450 -1.71 -23.29 -21.47
CA ILE A 450 -0.25 -23.18 -21.50
C ILE A 450 0.27 -22.56 -20.20
N LYS A 451 -0.26 -21.38 -19.86
CA LYS A 451 0.09 -20.66 -18.62
C LYS A 451 -0.86 -21.04 -17.48
N PRO A 452 -0.39 -21.01 -16.22
CA PRO A 452 -1.30 -21.21 -15.08
C PRO A 452 -2.51 -20.28 -15.15
N ARG A 453 -3.70 -20.84 -14.89
CA ARG A 453 -4.95 -20.08 -14.78
C ARG A 453 -5.39 -20.06 -13.32
N ILE A 454 -5.91 -18.92 -12.90
CA ILE A 454 -6.39 -18.72 -11.53
C ILE A 454 -7.83 -18.25 -11.57
N ALA A 455 -8.65 -18.81 -10.69
CA ALA A 455 -10.00 -18.37 -10.42
C ALA A 455 -10.19 -18.16 -8.92
N VAL A 456 -10.78 -17.04 -8.53
CA VAL A 456 -11.07 -16.74 -7.13
C VAL A 456 -12.51 -16.34 -6.94
N ASN A 457 -13.14 -16.93 -5.93
CA ASN A 457 -14.52 -16.62 -5.56
C ASN A 457 -14.72 -16.76 -4.05
N SER A 458 -15.79 -16.19 -3.53
CA SER A 458 -16.23 -16.39 -2.16
C SER A 458 -17.23 -17.53 -2.06
N LEU A 459 -17.20 -18.24 -0.94
CA LEU A 459 -18.09 -19.35 -0.62
C LEU A 459 -18.62 -19.16 0.79
N GLU A 460 -19.87 -19.52 1.00
CA GLU A 460 -20.49 -19.57 2.32
C GLU A 460 -20.60 -21.02 2.79
N LEU A 461 -19.96 -21.33 3.92
CA LEU A 461 -20.09 -22.63 4.55
C LEU A 461 -21.23 -22.65 5.58
N LYS A 462 -21.61 -23.85 6.03
CA LYS A 462 -22.62 -24.04 7.07
C LYS A 462 -22.34 -23.15 8.29
N GLY A 463 -23.33 -22.33 8.66
CA GLY A 463 -23.24 -21.37 9.76
C GLY A 463 -22.95 -19.93 9.33
N GLY A 464 -23.09 -19.58 8.04
CA GLY A 464 -23.01 -18.20 7.54
C GLY A 464 -21.59 -17.62 7.47
N LYS A 465 -20.57 -18.45 7.61
CA LYS A 465 -19.18 -17.99 7.50
C LYS A 465 -18.73 -17.94 6.05
N GLN A 466 -18.25 -16.79 5.63
CA GLN A 466 -17.72 -16.56 4.30
C GLN A 466 -16.22 -16.86 4.23
N TYR A 467 -15.83 -17.60 3.19
CA TYR A 467 -14.46 -17.95 2.87
C TYR A 467 -14.15 -17.59 1.41
N TYR A 468 -12.87 -17.45 1.09
CA TYR A 468 -12.40 -17.23 -0.28
C TYR A 468 -11.58 -18.44 -0.70
N LEU A 469 -11.94 -19.04 -1.83
CA LEU A 469 -11.22 -20.15 -2.41
C LEU A 469 -10.52 -19.67 -3.70
N ILE A 470 -9.25 -19.98 -3.81
CA ILE A 470 -8.42 -19.75 -4.98
C ILE A 470 -8.22 -21.12 -5.64
N LEU A 471 -8.66 -21.26 -6.88
CA LEU A 471 -8.40 -22.43 -7.70
C LEU A 471 -7.29 -22.09 -8.71
N GLN A 472 -6.26 -22.91 -8.75
CA GLN A 472 -5.14 -22.74 -9.68
C GLN A 472 -5.00 -23.98 -10.56
N GLU A 473 -5.20 -23.82 -11.86
CA GLU A 473 -4.86 -24.78 -12.88
C GLU A 473 -3.42 -24.49 -13.36
N LEU A 474 -2.54 -25.47 -13.26
CA LEU A 474 -1.09 -25.28 -13.42
C LEU A 474 -0.63 -25.30 -14.89
N GLY A 475 -1.49 -25.76 -15.81
CA GLY A 475 -1.19 -25.85 -17.24
C GLY A 475 0.04 -26.71 -17.54
N GLU A 476 0.86 -26.32 -18.52
CA GLU A 476 2.10 -27.03 -18.87
C GLU A 476 3.18 -26.96 -17.80
N GLN A 477 3.06 -26.07 -16.81
CA GLN A 477 4.01 -25.92 -15.70
C GLN A 477 3.75 -26.89 -14.54
N GLU A 478 2.76 -27.77 -14.65
CA GLU A 478 2.31 -28.67 -13.58
C GLU A 478 3.48 -29.43 -12.95
N TYR A 479 4.29 -30.10 -13.74
CA TYR A 479 5.43 -30.89 -13.23
C TYR A 479 6.46 -30.04 -12.49
N ALA A 480 6.83 -28.88 -13.05
CA ALA A 480 7.82 -27.97 -12.46
C ALA A 480 7.33 -27.39 -11.11
N ILE A 481 6.04 -27.09 -11.02
CA ILE A 481 5.43 -26.58 -9.78
C ILE A 481 5.33 -27.68 -8.73
N LEU A 482 4.95 -28.90 -9.12
CA LEU A 482 4.83 -30.02 -8.18
C LEU A 482 6.19 -30.52 -7.66
N GLU A 483 7.27 -30.33 -8.41
CA GLU A 483 8.62 -30.61 -7.95
C GLU A 483 9.13 -29.57 -6.94
N ASN A 484 8.63 -28.35 -7.00
CA ASN A 484 9.05 -27.23 -6.15
C ASN A 484 8.30 -27.26 -4.80
N LYS A 485 8.99 -27.75 -3.76
CA LYS A 485 8.43 -27.84 -2.40
C LYS A 485 8.03 -26.48 -1.80
N ASP A 486 8.67 -25.38 -2.18
CA ASP A 486 8.34 -24.06 -1.65
C ASP A 486 7.02 -23.56 -2.27
N LYS A 487 6.76 -23.83 -3.54
CA LYS A 487 5.47 -23.57 -4.17
C LYS A 487 4.34 -24.41 -3.56
N LEU A 488 4.62 -25.64 -3.18
CA LEU A 488 3.65 -26.51 -2.51
C LEU A 488 3.30 -26.06 -1.08
N LYS A 489 4.15 -25.27 -0.42
CA LYS A 489 3.80 -24.65 0.87
C LYS A 489 2.64 -23.66 0.76
N GLU A 490 2.49 -23.03 -0.41
CA GLU A 490 1.39 -22.11 -0.70
C GLU A 490 0.06 -22.83 -0.94
N CYS A 491 0.09 -24.15 -1.21
CA CYS A 491 -1.08 -24.98 -1.44
C CYS A 491 -1.69 -25.48 -0.13
N ASP A 492 -3.00 -25.35 0.00
CA ASP A 492 -3.76 -25.82 1.15
C ASP A 492 -4.41 -27.18 0.93
N VAL A 493 -4.86 -27.43 -0.30
CA VAL A 493 -5.56 -28.65 -0.71
C VAL A 493 -5.29 -28.91 -2.20
N ILE A 494 -5.20 -30.17 -2.58
CA ILE A 494 -5.04 -30.59 -3.98
C ILE A 494 -6.35 -31.23 -4.46
N CYS A 495 -6.87 -30.71 -5.57
CA CYS A 495 -8.00 -31.25 -6.30
C CYS A 495 -7.50 -32.11 -7.47
N LEU A 496 -7.63 -33.43 -7.35
CA LEU A 496 -7.20 -34.42 -8.34
C LEU A 496 -8.38 -34.76 -9.25
N THR A 497 -8.36 -34.22 -10.48
CA THR A 497 -9.47 -34.31 -11.43
C THR A 497 -9.18 -35.32 -12.53
N TYR A 498 -10.07 -36.27 -12.75
CA TYR A 498 -10.03 -37.19 -13.88
C TYR A 498 -11.37 -37.20 -14.65
N ASP A 499 -11.32 -37.55 -15.90
CA ASP A 499 -12.49 -37.71 -16.76
C ASP A 499 -13.10 -39.10 -16.55
N SER A 500 -14.34 -39.16 -16.06
CA SER A 500 -15.03 -40.45 -15.80
C SER A 500 -15.39 -41.20 -17.09
N SER A 501 -15.40 -40.53 -18.24
CA SER A 501 -15.67 -41.11 -19.55
C SER A 501 -14.42 -41.57 -20.32
N ASP A 502 -13.20 -41.15 -19.88
CA ASP A 502 -11.93 -41.57 -20.46
C ASP A 502 -11.25 -42.64 -19.60
N PRO A 503 -11.16 -43.89 -20.05
CA PRO A 503 -10.59 -44.98 -19.27
C PRO A 503 -9.10 -44.82 -18.91
N GLU A 504 -8.37 -43.94 -19.58
CA GLU A 504 -6.95 -43.67 -19.34
C GLU A 504 -6.73 -42.42 -18.46
N SER A 505 -7.79 -41.75 -18.02
CA SER A 505 -7.65 -40.47 -17.32
C SER A 505 -7.15 -40.62 -15.89
N PHE A 506 -7.56 -41.66 -15.19
CA PHE A 506 -7.21 -41.90 -13.79
C PHE A 506 -5.76 -42.43 -13.62
N SER A 507 -5.26 -43.22 -14.59
CA SER A 507 -3.90 -43.73 -14.58
C SER A 507 -2.84 -42.61 -14.53
N TYR A 508 -3.15 -41.43 -15.11
CA TYR A 508 -2.33 -40.25 -15.00
C TYR A 508 -2.17 -39.79 -13.55
N LEU A 509 -3.25 -39.73 -12.78
CA LEU A 509 -3.21 -39.30 -11.37
C LEU A 509 -2.42 -40.29 -10.50
N VAL A 510 -2.58 -41.60 -10.74
CA VAL A 510 -1.85 -42.64 -10.01
C VAL A 510 -0.34 -42.49 -10.28
N SER A 511 0.09 -42.38 -11.55
CA SER A 511 1.49 -42.19 -11.88
C SER A 511 2.07 -40.87 -11.34
N LEU A 512 1.25 -39.84 -11.19
CA LEU A 512 1.67 -38.58 -10.61
C LEU A 512 1.85 -38.68 -9.08
N LEU A 513 0.96 -39.37 -8.38
CA LEU A 513 1.07 -39.62 -6.93
C LEU A 513 2.27 -40.54 -6.60
N ASP A 514 2.57 -41.50 -7.47
CA ASP A 514 3.74 -42.37 -7.34
C ASP A 514 5.04 -41.59 -7.54
N LYS A 515 5.06 -40.71 -8.53
CA LYS A 515 6.23 -39.87 -8.84
C LYS A 515 6.49 -38.81 -7.77
N PHE A 516 5.44 -38.20 -7.23
CA PHE A 516 5.52 -37.10 -6.27
C PHE A 516 4.89 -37.50 -4.92
N ALA A 517 5.50 -38.47 -4.21
CA ALA A 517 5.00 -38.99 -2.95
C ALA A 517 4.71 -37.92 -1.89
N HIS A 518 5.39 -36.77 -1.93
CA HIS A 518 5.18 -35.65 -1.00
C HIS A 518 3.83 -34.94 -1.19
N LEU A 519 3.12 -35.15 -2.30
CA LEU A 519 1.75 -34.63 -2.48
C LEU A 519 0.79 -35.27 -1.47
N GLN A 520 1.09 -36.48 -0.99
CA GLN A 520 0.31 -37.17 0.03
C GLN A 520 0.45 -36.54 1.43
N ASP A 521 1.27 -35.52 1.61
CA ASP A 521 1.35 -34.73 2.85
C ASP A 521 0.30 -33.60 2.90
N LEU A 522 -0.40 -33.37 1.78
CA LEU A 522 -1.48 -32.40 1.65
C LEU A 522 -2.84 -33.11 1.61
N PRO A 523 -3.93 -32.41 1.99
CA PRO A 523 -5.28 -32.92 1.78
C PRO A 523 -5.56 -33.13 0.29
N LEU A 524 -6.11 -34.27 -0.07
CA LEU A 524 -6.49 -34.63 -1.43
C LEU A 524 -8.01 -34.70 -1.56
N VAL A 525 -8.54 -34.17 -2.65
CA VAL A 525 -9.94 -34.30 -3.05
C VAL A 525 -9.99 -34.89 -4.46
N PHE A 526 -10.52 -36.10 -4.59
CA PHE A 526 -10.69 -36.73 -5.90
C PHE A 526 -11.98 -36.29 -6.57
N VAL A 527 -11.91 -35.99 -7.86
CA VAL A 527 -13.03 -35.46 -8.66
C VAL A 527 -13.15 -36.26 -9.96
N ALA A 528 -14.27 -36.92 -10.12
CA ALA A 528 -14.70 -37.57 -11.36
C ALA A 528 -15.53 -36.57 -12.17
N SER A 529 -14.90 -35.93 -13.12
CA SER A 529 -15.54 -34.95 -14.03
C SER A 529 -16.34 -35.64 -15.13
N LYS A 530 -17.13 -34.85 -15.89
CA LYS A 530 -17.99 -35.28 -17.00
C LYS A 530 -18.95 -36.40 -16.63
N ALA A 531 -19.53 -36.32 -15.44
CA ALA A 531 -20.50 -37.29 -14.95
C ALA A 531 -21.83 -37.30 -15.75
N ASP A 532 -22.00 -36.39 -16.69
CA ASP A 532 -23.08 -36.36 -17.67
C ASP A 532 -22.85 -37.32 -18.86
N LEU A 533 -21.65 -37.87 -18.99
CA LEU A 533 -21.30 -38.88 -20.00
C LEU A 533 -21.28 -40.30 -19.39
N ASP A 534 -21.28 -41.32 -20.25
CA ASP A 534 -21.21 -42.68 -19.81
C ASP A 534 -19.92 -43.01 -19.06
N LYS A 535 -20.03 -43.41 -17.81
CA LYS A 535 -18.90 -43.78 -16.95
C LYS A 535 -18.18 -45.00 -17.53
N GLN A 536 -16.88 -44.87 -17.74
CA GLN A 536 -16.02 -45.96 -18.18
C GLN A 536 -15.20 -46.51 -17.01
N GLN A 537 -14.97 -47.83 -17.02
CA GLN A 537 -14.04 -48.46 -16.08
C GLN A 537 -12.61 -47.97 -16.38
N GLN A 538 -11.91 -47.50 -15.35
CA GLN A 538 -10.55 -46.98 -15.54
C GLN A 538 -9.56 -48.12 -15.79
N ARG A 539 -8.71 -47.97 -16.81
CA ARG A 539 -7.65 -48.92 -17.16
C ARG A 539 -6.43 -48.66 -16.28
N CYS A 540 -6.57 -48.95 -15.00
CA CYS A 540 -5.55 -48.80 -13.99
C CYS A 540 -5.56 -50.03 -13.09
N HIS A 541 -4.44 -50.36 -12.46
CA HIS A 541 -4.32 -51.49 -11.52
C HIS A 541 -5.17 -51.31 -10.25
N VAL A 542 -5.45 -50.04 -9.88
CA VAL A 542 -6.31 -49.67 -8.76
C VAL A 542 -7.46 -48.81 -9.26
N GLN A 543 -8.69 -49.08 -8.84
CA GLN A 543 -9.84 -48.26 -9.19
C GLN A 543 -9.92 -46.99 -8.30
N PRO A 544 -10.58 -45.91 -8.75
CA PRO A 544 -10.63 -44.65 -8.02
C PRO A 544 -11.16 -44.77 -6.58
N ASP A 545 -12.19 -45.56 -6.37
CA ASP A 545 -12.78 -45.79 -5.04
C ASP A 545 -11.85 -46.64 -4.15
N GLU A 546 -11.18 -47.64 -4.71
CA GLU A 546 -10.20 -48.48 -4.01
C GLU A 546 -8.98 -47.67 -3.56
N LEU A 547 -8.47 -46.78 -4.44
CA LEU A 547 -7.35 -45.90 -4.08
C LEU A 547 -7.75 -44.89 -2.97
N ALA A 548 -8.98 -44.40 -3.00
CA ALA A 548 -9.46 -43.49 -1.96
C ALA A 548 -9.54 -44.23 -0.58
N ASP A 549 -9.99 -45.50 -0.57
CA ASP A 549 -10.02 -46.34 0.63
C ASP A 549 -8.61 -46.65 1.14
N GLU A 550 -7.66 -47.02 0.24
CA GLU A 550 -6.26 -47.26 0.59
C GLU A 550 -5.59 -46.03 1.21
N LEU A 551 -5.91 -44.84 0.68
CA LEU A 551 -5.36 -43.58 1.15
C LEU A 551 -6.10 -43.01 2.37
N PHE A 552 -7.22 -43.60 2.80
CA PHE A 552 -8.11 -43.10 3.86
C PHE A 552 -8.64 -41.69 3.57
N VAL A 553 -9.01 -41.40 2.34
CA VAL A 553 -9.61 -40.14 1.91
C VAL A 553 -11.04 -40.35 1.39
N ASN A 554 -11.79 -39.27 1.24
CA ASN A 554 -13.16 -39.38 0.72
C ASN A 554 -13.18 -39.91 -0.72
N HIS A 555 -14.20 -40.69 -1.05
CA HIS A 555 -14.45 -41.19 -2.40
C HIS A 555 -14.58 -40.05 -3.41
N PRO A 556 -14.27 -40.29 -4.69
CA PRO A 556 -14.33 -39.27 -5.75
C PRO A 556 -15.73 -38.65 -5.84
N LEU A 557 -15.76 -37.33 -5.92
CA LEU A 557 -17.00 -36.58 -6.18
C LEU A 557 -17.31 -36.58 -7.67
N HIS A 558 -18.46 -37.09 -8.04
CA HIS A 558 -18.93 -37.12 -9.41
C HIS A 558 -19.58 -35.78 -9.78
N ILE A 559 -18.98 -35.06 -10.72
CA ILE A 559 -19.44 -33.74 -11.13
C ILE A 559 -19.60 -33.62 -12.65
N SER A 560 -20.46 -32.71 -13.06
CA SER A 560 -20.49 -32.20 -14.44
C SER A 560 -20.50 -30.69 -14.43
N SER A 561 -19.69 -30.07 -15.30
CA SER A 561 -19.72 -28.62 -15.51
C SER A 561 -21.05 -28.12 -16.09
N ARG A 562 -21.92 -29.05 -16.53
CA ARG A 562 -23.30 -28.76 -16.95
C ARG A 562 -24.30 -28.77 -15.78
N TRP A 563 -23.94 -29.35 -14.61
CA TRP A 563 -24.82 -29.51 -13.44
C TRP A 563 -24.35 -28.65 -12.26
N LEU A 564 -24.84 -27.43 -12.18
CA LEU A 564 -24.43 -26.45 -11.16
C LEU A 564 -24.55 -26.97 -9.71
N SER A 565 -25.55 -27.82 -9.42
CA SER A 565 -25.74 -28.38 -8.08
C SER A 565 -24.57 -29.25 -7.61
N SER A 566 -23.97 -30.05 -8.51
CA SER A 566 -22.81 -30.90 -8.22
C SER A 566 -21.54 -30.09 -7.94
N LEU A 567 -21.44 -28.93 -8.57
CA LEU A 567 -20.27 -28.05 -8.46
C LEU A 567 -20.23 -27.31 -7.11
N ASN A 568 -21.37 -26.82 -6.62
CA ASN A 568 -21.45 -26.15 -5.33
C ASN A 568 -21.00 -27.07 -4.19
N GLU A 569 -21.43 -28.32 -4.23
CA GLU A 569 -21.00 -29.34 -3.23
C GLU A 569 -19.48 -29.56 -3.29
N LEU A 570 -18.90 -29.64 -4.48
CA LEU A 570 -17.47 -29.82 -4.66
C LEU A 570 -16.67 -28.66 -4.03
N PHE A 571 -17.03 -27.42 -4.32
CA PHE A 571 -16.28 -26.27 -3.80
C PHE A 571 -16.37 -26.15 -2.28
N ILE A 572 -17.52 -26.52 -1.70
CA ILE A 572 -17.70 -26.65 -0.26
C ILE A 572 -16.76 -27.74 0.30
N LYS A 573 -16.70 -28.92 -0.33
CA LYS A 573 -15.83 -30.03 0.11
C LYS A 573 -14.35 -29.70 0.01
N ILE A 574 -13.92 -29.02 -1.05
CA ILE A 574 -12.52 -28.51 -1.19
C ILE A 574 -12.20 -27.57 -0.04
N THR A 575 -13.11 -26.63 0.28
CA THR A 575 -12.89 -25.67 1.36
C THR A 575 -12.92 -26.35 2.74
N GLU A 576 -13.80 -27.31 2.97
CA GLU A 576 -13.82 -28.13 4.19
C GLU A 576 -12.52 -28.93 4.37
N ALA A 577 -11.98 -29.53 3.29
CA ALA A 577 -10.70 -30.25 3.31
C ALA A 577 -9.51 -29.31 3.61
N ALA A 578 -9.55 -28.08 3.14
CA ALA A 578 -8.54 -27.06 3.45
C ALA A 578 -8.62 -26.56 4.90
N LEU A 579 -9.84 -26.44 5.46
CA LEU A 579 -10.10 -26.07 6.85
C LEU A 579 -9.69 -27.17 7.84
N ASP A 580 -10.10 -28.40 7.56
CA ASP A 580 -9.81 -29.59 8.38
C ASP A 580 -8.98 -30.62 7.59
N PRO A 581 -7.66 -30.36 7.44
CA PRO A 581 -6.78 -31.24 6.69
C PRO A 581 -6.73 -32.69 7.20
N GLY A 582 -7.03 -32.88 8.48
CA GLY A 582 -6.96 -34.23 9.12
C GLY A 582 -7.93 -35.24 8.57
N LYS A 583 -8.98 -34.83 7.85
CA LYS A 583 -9.96 -35.73 7.24
C LYS A 583 -9.58 -36.20 5.84
N ASN A 584 -8.82 -35.40 5.10
CA ASN A 584 -8.51 -35.66 3.69
C ASN A 584 -7.00 -35.78 3.41
N THR A 585 -6.14 -35.82 4.45
CA THR A 585 -4.72 -36.12 4.27
C THR A 585 -4.51 -37.61 4.21
N PRO A 586 -3.90 -38.16 3.13
CA PRO A 586 -3.64 -39.58 2.97
C PRO A 586 -2.96 -40.25 4.16
N GLY A 587 -3.35 -41.51 4.47
CA GLY A 587 -2.77 -42.31 5.56
C GLY A 587 -3.19 -41.89 6.97
N LEU A 588 -4.25 -41.11 7.12
CA LEU A 588 -4.84 -40.74 8.40
C LEU A 588 -6.22 -41.38 8.54
N PRO A 589 -6.37 -42.57 9.23
CA PRO A 589 -7.66 -43.17 9.45
C PRO A 589 -8.58 -42.22 10.22
N GLU A 590 -9.90 -42.31 9.98
CA GLU A 590 -10.87 -41.51 10.72
C GLU A 590 -10.70 -41.69 12.23
N GLU A 591 -10.76 -40.59 12.97
CA GLU A 591 -10.86 -40.69 14.44
C GLU A 591 -12.19 -41.37 14.78
N ALA A 592 -12.13 -42.47 15.53
CA ALA A 592 -13.34 -43.00 16.15
C ALA A 592 -14.02 -41.83 16.88
N PRO A 593 -15.35 -41.65 16.74
CA PRO A 593 -16.03 -40.51 17.32
C PRO A 593 -15.67 -40.46 18.81
N THR A 594 -14.84 -39.49 19.18
CA THR A 594 -14.59 -39.19 20.58
C THR A 594 -15.96 -38.86 21.14
N LYS A 595 -16.48 -39.74 22.01
CA LYS A 595 -17.63 -39.36 22.84
C LYS A 595 -17.25 -38.02 23.42
N ASP A 596 -17.98 -36.98 23.05
CA ASP A 596 -17.85 -35.66 23.66
C ASP A 596 -17.96 -35.88 25.17
N VAL A 597 -16.81 -35.96 25.81
CA VAL A 597 -16.75 -35.98 27.27
C VAL A 597 -17.13 -34.55 27.62
N ASP A 598 -18.39 -34.40 27.98
CA ASP A 598 -18.92 -33.11 28.40
C ASP A 598 -18.12 -32.66 29.63
N TYR A 599 -17.06 -31.90 29.38
CA TYR A 599 -16.16 -31.34 30.41
C TYR A 599 -16.94 -30.61 31.50
N ARG A 600 -18.16 -30.13 31.22
CA ARG A 600 -19.06 -29.56 32.22
C ARG A 600 -19.62 -30.62 33.16
N GLN A 601 -20.01 -31.78 32.64
CA GLN A 601 -20.49 -32.90 33.48
C GLN A 601 -19.33 -33.50 34.28
N THR A 602 -18.15 -33.72 33.67
CA THR A 602 -16.96 -34.21 34.41
C THR A 602 -16.46 -33.18 35.45
N ALA A 603 -16.49 -31.89 35.16
CA ALA A 603 -16.15 -30.85 36.14
C ALA A 603 -17.18 -30.75 37.27
N LEU A 604 -18.48 -30.95 36.98
CA LEU A 604 -19.55 -31.04 38.00
C LEU A 604 -19.40 -32.27 38.88
N ILE A 605 -19.06 -33.44 38.31
CA ILE A 605 -18.85 -34.69 39.08
C ILE A 605 -17.59 -34.56 39.94
N LEU A 606 -16.48 -34.04 39.43
CA LEU A 606 -15.26 -33.79 40.21
C LEU A 606 -15.48 -32.71 41.28
N GLY A 607 -16.20 -31.64 40.97
CA GLY A 607 -16.55 -30.58 41.93
C GLY A 607 -17.46 -31.09 43.05
N SER A 608 -18.42 -31.96 42.74
CA SER A 608 -19.31 -32.56 43.74
C SER A 608 -18.59 -33.57 44.65
N THR A 609 -17.68 -34.39 44.12
CA THR A 609 -16.86 -35.29 44.92
C THR A 609 -15.90 -34.60 45.85
N VAL A 610 -15.21 -33.55 45.39
CA VAL A 610 -14.33 -32.72 46.24
C VAL A 610 -15.12 -31.96 47.30
N GLY A 611 -16.31 -31.46 46.97
CA GLY A 611 -17.23 -30.83 47.92
C GLY A 611 -17.73 -31.80 48.98
N PHE A 612 -18.06 -33.02 48.60
CA PHE A 612 -18.52 -34.08 49.53
C PHE A 612 -17.39 -34.51 50.48
N ILE A 613 -16.17 -34.70 50.00
CA ILE A 613 -14.99 -35.00 50.82
C ILE A 613 -14.68 -33.87 51.81
N ALA A 614 -14.76 -32.61 51.38
CA ALA A 614 -14.57 -31.45 52.26
C ALA A 614 -15.65 -31.36 53.35
N LEU A 615 -16.92 -31.64 53.00
CA LEU A 615 -18.03 -31.66 53.97
C LEU A 615 -17.88 -32.79 55.00
N CYS A 616 -17.51 -34.00 54.57
CA CYS A 616 -17.22 -35.15 55.46
C CYS A 616 -16.03 -34.86 56.36
N SER A 617 -14.96 -34.25 55.87
CA SER A 617 -13.80 -33.84 56.69
C SER A 617 -14.16 -32.80 57.74
N PHE A 618 -15.01 -31.83 57.38
CA PHE A 618 -15.45 -30.79 58.30
C PHE A 618 -16.40 -31.31 59.38
N THR A 619 -17.27 -32.25 59.06
CA THR A 619 -18.15 -32.93 60.04
C THR A 619 -17.36 -33.84 60.97
N LEU A 620 -16.35 -34.59 60.50
CA LEU A 620 -15.42 -35.35 61.32
C LEU A 620 -14.61 -34.45 62.27
N MET A 621 -14.08 -33.33 61.79
CA MET A 621 -13.38 -32.36 62.63
C MET A 621 -14.29 -31.74 63.73
N LYS A 622 -15.57 -31.58 63.48
CA LYS A 622 -16.53 -31.13 64.51
C LYS A 622 -16.85 -32.17 65.53
N LEU A 623 -16.90 -33.47 65.17
CA LEU A 623 -17.19 -34.59 66.09
C LEU A 623 -15.99 -34.93 66.98
N PHE A 624 -14.78 -34.64 66.60
CA PHE A 624 -13.55 -34.90 67.37
C PHE A 624 -12.93 -33.67 68.06
N LYS A 625 -13.72 -32.57 68.34
CA LYS A 625 -13.26 -31.51 69.21
C LYS A 625 -13.16 -32.04 70.64
N PRO A 626 -11.96 -32.09 71.30
CA PRO A 626 -11.85 -32.44 72.69
C PRO A 626 -12.52 -31.36 73.54
N SER A 627 -13.45 -31.82 74.42
CA SER A 627 -14.03 -30.95 75.46
C SER A 627 -12.93 -30.42 76.36
N LYS A 628 -12.80 -29.08 76.42
CA LYS A 628 -11.95 -28.44 77.44
C LYS A 628 -12.62 -28.66 78.82
N PHE A 629 -12.05 -29.54 79.59
CA PHE A 629 -12.29 -29.57 81.04
C PHE A 629 -11.68 -28.30 81.65
N HIS A 630 -12.50 -27.56 82.38
CA HIS A 630 -12.07 -26.49 83.32
C HIS A 630 -11.24 -27.06 84.45
N LYS A 631 -10.09 -26.51 84.70
CA LYS A 631 -9.61 -26.11 86.01
C LYS A 631 -8.91 -24.80 85.89
#